data_0cca958ab74ec0690c8c841b9cc69870
#
_entry.id   0cca958ab74ec0690c8c841b9cc69870
#
_cell.length_a   1.000
_cell.length_b   1.000
_cell.length_c   1.000
_cell.angle_alpha   90.00
_cell.angle_beta   90.00
_cell.angle_gamma   90.00
#
_symmetry.space_group_name_H-M   'P 1'
#
loop_
_entity.id
_entity.type
_entity.pdbx_description
1 polymer ?
#
loop_
_entity_poly.entity_id
_entity_poly.type
_entity_poly.pdbx_seq_one_letter_code
_entity_poly.pdbx_strand_id
1 'polypeptide(L)'
;ISHLVGLYPGTQINQKDTPELYEAAKVTMNHRGDGGTGWSKANKINLWARLLDGDRAHRLLENQLTTSTLENLFDTHPPFQIDGNMGAVSGMAEMLVQSHLGTINPLPALPTAWEDGSFDGLKARGNFEISANWNNNSLNLLKIKSGSGNDCYLEYPGITEAIITDANGNKITPEVVSENVVKFPTEVNGEYKVEGMPMEKPEKVNGLKALRNGDNSVSLKWNKTKFAEGYDVYRKGEGDFELIAEDVKTEEFIDENAPLNDSYSY
;
A
#
# COMPACT_ATOMS: atom_id res chain seq x y z
N ILE A 1 -20.91 3.38 -10.72
CA ILE A 1 -20.33 2.48 -9.69
C ILE A 1 -21.08 2.53 -8.35
N SER A 2 -22.32 3.02 -8.34
CA SER A 2 -23.14 3.10 -7.12
C SER A 2 -23.39 1.76 -6.43
N HIS A 3 -23.34 0.64 -7.17
CA HIS A 3 -23.40 -0.72 -6.60
C HIS A 3 -22.17 -1.08 -5.74
N LEU A 4 -21.07 -0.33 -5.84
CA LEU A 4 -19.88 -0.51 -4.99
C LEU A 4 -19.95 0.28 -3.69
N VAL A 5 -21.12 0.84 -3.34
CA VAL A 5 -21.32 1.51 -2.04
C VAL A 5 -21.06 0.56 -0.86
N GLY A 6 -21.27 -0.72 -1.05
CA GLY A 6 -20.94 -1.76 -0.07
C GLY A 6 -19.44 -1.96 0.16
N LEU A 7 -18.59 -1.55 -0.79
CA LEU A 7 -17.13 -1.54 -0.63
C LEU A 7 -16.67 -0.23 0.04
N TYR A 8 -17.12 0.93 -0.49
CA TYR A 8 -16.85 2.24 0.07
C TYR A 8 -18.05 3.19 -0.19
N PRO A 9 -18.54 3.92 0.81
CA PRO A 9 -18.05 3.98 2.21
C PRO A 9 -18.55 2.83 3.10
N GLY A 10 -19.32 1.90 2.56
CA GLY A 10 -19.80 0.72 3.28
C GLY A 10 -18.70 -0.26 3.66
N THR A 11 -19.10 -1.37 4.26
CA THR A 11 -18.19 -2.42 4.78
C THR A 11 -18.61 -3.83 4.36
N GLN A 12 -19.72 -3.95 3.61
CA GLN A 12 -20.34 -5.23 3.24
C GLN A 12 -19.50 -6.03 2.22
N ILE A 13 -18.72 -5.32 1.40
CA ILE A 13 -17.78 -5.94 0.45
C ILE A 13 -16.38 -5.76 1.01
N ASN A 14 -15.77 -6.85 1.43
CA ASN A 14 -14.41 -6.85 1.97
C ASN A 14 -13.72 -8.20 1.72
N GLN A 15 -12.41 -8.23 1.86
CA GLN A 15 -11.60 -9.40 1.57
C GLN A 15 -11.85 -10.55 2.57
N LYS A 16 -12.23 -10.24 3.82
CA LYS A 16 -12.36 -11.23 4.90
C LYS A 16 -13.70 -11.97 4.86
N ASP A 17 -14.79 -11.21 4.77
CA ASP A 17 -16.14 -11.76 4.95
C ASP A 17 -16.82 -12.10 3.62
N THR A 18 -16.45 -11.40 2.53
CA THR A 18 -17.08 -11.55 1.21
C THR A 18 -16.04 -11.56 0.08
N PRO A 19 -15.08 -12.52 0.09
CA PRO A 19 -13.96 -12.54 -0.85
C PRO A 19 -14.39 -12.62 -2.31
N GLU A 20 -15.48 -13.33 -2.62
CA GLU A 20 -16.00 -13.43 -3.99
C GLU A 20 -16.54 -12.08 -4.50
N LEU A 21 -17.27 -11.33 -3.64
CA LEU A 21 -17.76 -9.99 -3.98
C LEU A 21 -16.61 -8.99 -4.08
N TYR A 22 -15.59 -9.16 -3.25
CA TYR A 22 -14.38 -8.35 -3.29
C TYR A 22 -13.63 -8.52 -4.62
N GLU A 23 -13.43 -9.74 -5.09
CA GLU A 23 -12.84 -9.98 -6.41
C GLU A 23 -13.73 -9.51 -7.56
N ALA A 24 -15.05 -9.68 -7.47
CA ALA A 24 -16.00 -9.13 -8.45
C ALA A 24 -15.95 -7.59 -8.50
N ALA A 25 -15.69 -6.93 -7.37
CA ALA A 25 -15.50 -5.48 -7.33
C ALA A 25 -14.23 -5.05 -8.08
N LYS A 26 -13.11 -5.79 -7.96
CA LYS A 26 -11.89 -5.55 -8.76
C LYS A 26 -12.16 -5.67 -10.26
N VAL A 27 -12.86 -6.72 -10.68
CA VAL A 27 -13.27 -6.91 -12.09
C VAL A 27 -14.10 -5.72 -12.56
N THR A 28 -15.08 -5.28 -11.78
CA THR A 28 -15.92 -4.11 -12.08
C THR A 28 -15.07 -2.84 -12.23
N MET A 29 -14.15 -2.60 -11.31
CA MET A 29 -13.27 -1.43 -11.34
C MET A 29 -12.33 -1.45 -12.54
N ASN A 30 -11.80 -2.62 -12.92
CA ASN A 30 -10.98 -2.78 -14.11
C ASN A 30 -11.76 -2.46 -15.40
N HIS A 31 -12.97 -2.97 -15.54
CA HIS A 31 -13.84 -2.66 -16.68
C HIS A 31 -14.24 -1.18 -16.73
N ARG A 32 -14.43 -0.56 -15.59
CA ARG A 32 -14.77 0.87 -15.50
C ARG A 32 -13.61 1.76 -15.93
N GLY A 33 -12.38 1.33 -15.73
CA GLY A 33 -11.18 2.08 -16.05
C GLY A 33 -10.98 3.33 -15.19
N ASP A 34 -9.92 4.07 -15.45
CA ASP A 34 -9.42 5.15 -14.60
C ASP A 34 -9.95 6.56 -15.02
N GLY A 35 -10.51 6.69 -16.21
CA GLY A 35 -11.05 7.95 -16.71
C GLY A 35 -12.25 8.48 -15.91
N GLY A 36 -12.53 9.77 -16.05
CA GLY A 36 -13.69 10.42 -15.42
C GLY A 36 -13.38 11.84 -14.99
N THR A 37 -14.39 12.52 -14.47
CA THR A 37 -14.28 13.84 -13.84
C THR A 37 -13.63 13.74 -12.47
N GLY A 38 -13.24 14.85 -11.87
CA GLY A 38 -12.51 14.87 -10.61
C GLY A 38 -13.18 14.10 -9.49
N TRP A 39 -14.47 14.35 -9.16
CA TRP A 39 -15.17 13.60 -8.12
C TRP A 39 -15.27 12.09 -8.42
N SER A 40 -15.39 11.72 -9.70
CA SER A 40 -15.43 10.31 -10.10
C SER A 40 -14.10 9.62 -9.91
N LYS A 41 -12.98 10.32 -10.19
CA LYS A 41 -11.62 9.82 -9.92
C LYS A 41 -11.37 9.70 -8.43
N ALA A 42 -11.70 10.73 -7.65
CA ALA A 42 -11.58 10.75 -6.20
C ALA A 42 -12.32 9.57 -5.53
N ASN A 43 -13.55 9.27 -6.01
CA ASN A 43 -14.28 8.09 -5.53
C ASN A 43 -13.54 6.77 -5.87
N LYS A 44 -12.93 6.68 -7.05
CA LYS A 44 -12.15 5.50 -7.44
C LYS A 44 -10.86 5.33 -6.62
N ILE A 45 -10.23 6.43 -6.18
CA ILE A 45 -9.08 6.35 -5.26
C ILE A 45 -9.50 5.62 -3.98
N ASN A 46 -10.64 6.02 -3.37
CA ASN A 46 -11.18 5.36 -2.19
C ASN A 46 -11.51 3.88 -2.43
N LEU A 47 -12.11 3.56 -3.56
CA LEU A 47 -12.46 2.17 -3.92
C LEU A 47 -11.20 1.32 -4.08
N TRP A 48 -10.15 1.81 -4.76
CA TRP A 48 -8.90 1.09 -4.91
C TRP A 48 -8.13 0.97 -3.60
N ALA A 49 -8.17 1.99 -2.74
CA ALA A 49 -7.62 1.90 -1.38
C ALA A 49 -8.30 0.78 -0.58
N ARG A 50 -9.65 0.65 -0.67
CA ARG A 50 -10.40 -0.45 -0.04
C ARG A 50 -10.17 -1.81 -0.69
N LEU A 51 -9.78 -1.83 -1.97
CA LEU A 51 -9.32 -3.03 -2.67
C LEU A 51 -7.84 -3.34 -2.42
N LEU A 52 -7.19 -2.60 -1.53
CA LEU A 52 -5.78 -2.74 -1.11
C LEU A 52 -4.78 -2.61 -2.28
N ASP A 53 -5.18 -1.95 -3.37
CA ASP A 53 -4.32 -1.66 -4.51
C ASP A 53 -3.81 -0.22 -4.41
N GLY A 54 -2.76 -0.03 -3.61
CA GLY A 54 -2.16 1.27 -3.34
C GLY A 54 -1.55 1.91 -4.59
N ASP A 55 -0.92 1.14 -5.45
CA ASP A 55 -0.31 1.66 -6.68
C ASP A 55 -1.37 2.16 -7.67
N ARG A 56 -2.51 1.49 -7.74
CA ARG A 56 -3.63 1.95 -8.57
C ARG A 56 -4.28 3.20 -8.00
N ALA A 57 -4.47 3.24 -6.67
CA ALA A 57 -5.00 4.41 -5.98
C ALA A 57 -4.06 5.62 -6.16
N HIS A 58 -2.75 5.43 -6.03
CA HIS A 58 -1.74 6.47 -6.24
C HIS A 58 -1.75 7.02 -7.66
N ARG A 59 -1.74 6.16 -8.67
CA ARG A 59 -1.82 6.56 -10.08
C ARG A 59 -3.06 7.40 -10.38
N LEU A 60 -4.20 7.06 -9.77
CA LEU A 60 -5.43 7.86 -9.88
C LEU A 60 -5.30 9.20 -9.17
N LEU A 61 -4.62 9.25 -8.01
CA LEU A 61 -4.34 10.49 -7.28
C LEU A 61 -3.44 11.41 -8.12
N GLU A 62 -2.35 10.91 -8.69
CA GLU A 62 -1.50 11.68 -9.62
C GLU A 62 -2.31 12.22 -10.80
N ASN A 63 -3.14 11.39 -11.40
CA ASN A 63 -4.02 11.80 -12.50
C ASN A 63 -5.05 12.83 -12.05
N GLN A 64 -5.61 12.73 -10.83
CA GLN A 64 -6.50 13.73 -10.23
C GLN A 64 -5.79 15.08 -10.13
N LEU A 65 -4.58 15.10 -9.57
CA LEU A 65 -3.83 16.33 -9.35
C LEU A 65 -3.37 16.98 -10.67
N THR A 66 -2.96 16.18 -11.64
CA THR A 66 -2.39 16.69 -12.90
C THR A 66 -3.44 17.10 -13.96
N THR A 67 -4.60 16.43 -13.99
CA THR A 67 -5.59 16.62 -15.06
C THR A 67 -6.96 17.12 -14.59
N SER A 68 -7.24 17.07 -13.29
CA SER A 68 -8.54 17.40 -12.71
C SER A 68 -8.46 18.34 -11.52
N THR A 69 -7.34 19.03 -11.35
CA THR A 69 -7.14 20.05 -10.31
C THR A 69 -6.58 21.30 -10.96
N LEU A 70 -7.16 22.45 -10.68
CA LEU A 70 -6.70 23.76 -11.14
C LEU A 70 -5.57 24.29 -10.25
N GLU A 71 -4.85 25.33 -10.71
CA GLU A 71 -3.78 25.97 -9.93
C GLU A 71 -4.24 26.53 -8.57
N ASN A 72 -5.52 26.89 -8.46
CA ASN A 72 -6.14 27.31 -7.21
C ASN A 72 -6.60 26.13 -6.32
N LEU A 73 -6.20 24.92 -6.68
CA LEU A 73 -6.52 23.65 -6.03
C LEU A 73 -7.99 23.20 -6.16
N PHE A 74 -8.83 23.89 -6.92
CA PHE A 74 -10.19 23.43 -7.16
C PHE A 74 -10.22 22.27 -8.14
N ASP A 75 -11.05 21.28 -7.82
CA ASP A 75 -11.38 20.19 -8.73
C ASP A 75 -12.07 20.68 -10.02
N THR A 76 -11.78 20.05 -11.14
CA THR A 76 -12.40 20.39 -12.44
C THR A 76 -13.64 19.53 -12.69
N HIS A 77 -14.80 20.17 -12.59
CA HIS A 77 -16.08 19.64 -13.04
C HIS A 77 -17.02 20.82 -13.31
N PRO A 78 -17.64 20.95 -14.49
CA PRO A 78 -18.62 22.02 -14.72
C PRO A 78 -20.04 21.61 -14.25
N PRO A 79 -20.66 22.25 -13.22
CA PRO A 79 -20.00 23.20 -12.31
C PRO A 79 -19.04 22.52 -11.33
N PHE A 80 -18.16 23.29 -10.67
CA PHE A 80 -17.25 22.84 -9.63
C PHE A 80 -17.97 22.00 -8.56
N GLN A 81 -17.33 20.92 -8.14
CA GLN A 81 -17.82 20.02 -7.11
C GLN A 81 -16.69 19.71 -6.12
N ILE A 82 -16.86 20.16 -4.87
CA ILE A 82 -15.89 19.95 -3.78
C ILE A 82 -15.63 18.45 -3.47
N ASP A 83 -16.55 17.60 -3.92
CA ASP A 83 -16.44 16.13 -3.77
C ASP A 83 -15.13 15.59 -4.31
N GLY A 84 -14.61 16.17 -5.42
CA GLY A 84 -13.32 15.78 -5.99
C GLY A 84 -12.16 16.07 -5.04
N ASN A 85 -12.17 17.23 -4.42
CA ASN A 85 -11.16 17.62 -3.44
C ASN A 85 -11.21 16.77 -2.18
N MET A 86 -12.39 16.72 -1.52
CA MET A 86 -12.55 16.01 -0.26
C MET A 86 -12.41 14.50 -0.45
N GLY A 87 -12.89 13.96 -1.57
CA GLY A 87 -12.75 12.55 -1.89
C GLY A 87 -11.31 12.13 -2.16
N ALA A 88 -10.47 12.99 -2.75
CA ALA A 88 -9.05 12.71 -2.92
C ALA A 88 -8.33 12.66 -1.56
N VAL A 89 -8.61 13.61 -0.66
CA VAL A 89 -8.07 13.61 0.72
C VAL A 89 -8.51 12.38 1.50
N SER A 90 -9.81 12.02 1.40
CA SER A 90 -10.34 10.79 1.99
C SER A 90 -9.64 9.55 1.44
N GLY A 91 -9.39 9.49 0.13
CA GLY A 91 -8.67 8.41 -0.52
C GLY A 91 -7.25 8.25 0.01
N MET A 92 -6.50 9.34 0.18
CA MET A 92 -5.17 9.31 0.80
C MET A 92 -5.23 8.78 2.23
N ALA A 93 -6.22 9.21 3.03
CA ALA A 93 -6.40 8.70 4.39
C ALA A 93 -6.71 7.18 4.40
N GLU A 94 -7.57 6.70 3.49
CA GLU A 94 -7.87 5.26 3.34
C GLU A 94 -6.67 4.44 2.85
N MET A 95 -5.73 5.03 2.11
CA MET A 95 -4.47 4.38 1.75
C MET A 95 -3.55 4.19 2.96
N LEU A 96 -3.60 5.12 3.93
CA LEU A 96 -2.70 5.18 5.08
C LEU A 96 -3.28 4.52 6.34
N VAL A 97 -4.59 4.60 6.58
CA VAL A 97 -5.24 3.97 7.74
C VAL A 97 -6.64 3.51 7.39
N GLN A 98 -6.94 2.26 7.66
CA GLN A 98 -8.31 1.74 7.63
C GLN A 98 -8.71 1.21 9.00
N SER A 99 -9.98 1.39 9.37
CA SER A 99 -10.53 0.87 10.63
C SER A 99 -11.99 0.43 10.50
N HIS A 100 -12.44 0.18 9.27
CA HIS A 100 -13.85 -0.09 8.97
C HIS A 100 -14.28 -1.53 9.31
N LEU A 101 -13.34 -2.44 9.50
CA LEU A 101 -13.61 -3.86 9.83
C LEU A 101 -13.38 -4.18 11.31
N GLY A 102 -13.33 -3.17 12.19
CA GLY A 102 -13.17 -3.36 13.62
C GLY A 102 -11.72 -3.46 14.10
N THR A 103 -10.77 -3.57 13.19
CA THR A 103 -9.33 -3.50 13.47
C THR A 103 -8.75 -2.19 12.91
N ILE A 104 -7.75 -1.62 13.56
CA ILE A 104 -6.96 -0.52 13.02
C ILE A 104 -5.87 -1.15 12.16
N ASN A 105 -5.90 -0.85 10.86
CA ASN A 105 -4.93 -1.36 9.89
C ASN A 105 -4.13 -0.17 9.34
N PRO A 106 -2.87 0.04 9.79
CA PRO A 106 -1.98 1.05 9.24
C PRO A 106 -1.40 0.60 7.91
N LEU A 107 -1.22 1.53 6.99
CA LEU A 107 -0.62 1.38 5.66
C LEU A 107 -1.25 0.29 4.76
N PRO A 108 -2.59 0.07 4.81
CA PRO A 108 -3.23 -1.07 4.14
C PRO A 108 -3.13 -1.01 2.60
N ALA A 109 -2.98 0.19 2.04
CA ALA A 109 -2.85 0.41 0.61
C ALA A 109 -1.71 1.41 0.33
N LEU A 110 -0.57 1.23 0.98
CA LEU A 110 0.62 2.03 0.73
C LEU A 110 1.14 1.76 -0.69
N PRO A 111 1.29 2.79 -1.55
CA PRO A 111 1.85 2.59 -2.87
C PRO A 111 3.36 2.38 -2.81
N THR A 112 3.90 1.65 -3.77
CA THR A 112 5.34 1.44 -3.91
C THR A 112 6.13 2.75 -4.02
N ALA A 113 5.51 3.78 -4.63
CA ALA A 113 6.10 5.11 -4.78
C ALA A 113 6.31 5.89 -3.47
N TRP A 114 5.62 5.52 -2.40
CA TRP A 114 5.79 6.12 -1.07
C TRP A 114 6.67 5.23 -0.20
N GLU A 115 7.92 5.06 -0.62
CA GLU A 115 8.89 4.17 -0.01
C GLU A 115 9.15 4.51 1.46
N ASP A 116 9.38 5.78 1.72
CA ASP A 116 9.57 6.34 3.06
C ASP A 116 8.55 7.43 3.32
N GLY A 117 8.10 7.55 4.56
CA GLY A 117 7.16 8.59 4.89
C GLY A 117 6.66 8.56 6.32
N SER A 118 5.77 9.50 6.60
CA SER A 118 5.07 9.59 7.89
C SER A 118 3.75 10.30 7.74
N PHE A 119 2.84 10.02 8.65
CA PHE A 119 1.66 10.84 8.89
C PHE A 119 1.44 11.02 10.38
N ASP A 120 0.69 12.04 10.74
CA ASP A 120 0.37 12.36 12.13
C ASP A 120 -1.11 12.66 12.30
N GLY A 121 -1.71 12.08 13.34
CA GLY A 121 -3.04 12.45 13.82
C GLY A 121 -4.23 11.95 13.00
N LEU A 122 -4.11 10.92 12.13
CA LEU A 122 -5.27 10.33 11.45
C LEU A 122 -6.21 9.64 12.43
N LYS A 123 -7.52 9.85 12.24
CA LYS A 123 -8.54 9.28 13.12
C LYS A 123 -8.99 7.89 12.67
N ALA A 124 -9.06 6.99 13.64
CA ALA A 124 -9.60 5.65 13.47
C ALA A 124 -10.84 5.43 14.35
N ARG A 125 -11.69 4.47 13.98
CA ARG A 125 -12.89 4.11 14.75
C ARG A 125 -12.50 3.66 16.15
N GLY A 126 -13.38 3.92 17.12
CA GLY A 126 -13.12 3.71 18.54
C GLY A 126 -12.48 4.92 19.24
N ASN A 127 -12.47 6.08 18.57
CA ASN A 127 -11.86 7.33 19.07
C ASN A 127 -10.34 7.20 19.26
N PHE A 128 -9.67 6.54 18.32
CA PHE A 128 -8.22 6.47 18.27
C PHE A 128 -7.64 7.54 17.33
N GLU A 129 -6.47 8.03 17.66
CA GLU A 129 -5.64 8.89 16.83
C GLU A 129 -4.35 8.15 16.52
N ILE A 130 -4.00 8.07 15.26
CA ILE A 130 -2.94 7.22 14.74
C ILE A 130 -1.90 8.11 14.07
N SER A 131 -0.63 7.90 14.42
CA SER A 131 0.52 8.46 13.74
C SER A 131 1.50 7.35 13.41
N ALA A 132 2.11 7.39 12.24
CA ALA A 132 3.04 6.35 11.80
C ALA A 132 4.21 6.94 11.05
N ASN A 133 5.34 6.23 11.08
CA ASN A 133 6.39 6.37 10.09
C ASN A 133 6.73 4.99 9.50
N TRP A 134 7.18 5.02 8.28
CA TRP A 134 7.60 3.83 7.55
C TRP A 134 8.86 4.13 6.76
N ASN A 135 9.59 3.07 6.45
CA ASN A 135 10.80 3.10 5.67
C ASN A 135 10.83 1.84 4.81
N ASN A 136 11.27 1.96 3.58
CA ASN A 136 11.26 0.87 2.60
C ASN A 136 9.89 0.17 2.51
N ASN A 137 8.80 0.95 2.45
CA ASN A 137 7.40 0.52 2.47
C ASN A 137 6.95 -0.27 3.71
N SER A 138 7.82 -0.49 4.71
CA SER A 138 7.51 -1.21 5.96
C SER A 138 7.26 -0.28 7.13
N LEU A 139 6.24 -0.57 7.93
CA LEU A 139 5.92 0.19 9.14
C LEU A 139 7.06 0.06 10.16
N ASN A 140 7.66 1.20 10.52
CA ASN A 140 8.76 1.26 11.48
C ASN A 140 8.27 1.61 12.89
N LEU A 141 7.40 2.60 13.00
CA LEU A 141 6.84 3.05 14.27
C LEU A 141 5.37 3.42 14.08
N LEU A 142 4.52 2.94 14.99
CA LEU A 142 3.14 3.36 15.12
C LEU A 142 2.94 4.00 16.49
N LYS A 143 2.29 5.17 16.53
CA LYS A 143 1.82 5.81 17.76
C LYS A 143 0.31 5.79 17.76
N ILE A 144 -0.27 5.42 18.89
CA ILE A 144 -1.71 5.31 19.09
C ILE A 144 -2.07 6.13 20.32
N LYS A 145 -3.00 7.07 20.14
CA LYS A 145 -3.63 7.77 21.27
C LYS A 145 -5.09 7.34 21.37
N SER A 146 -5.47 6.82 22.53
CA SER A 146 -6.82 6.38 22.81
C SER A 146 -7.60 7.49 23.48
N GLY A 147 -8.61 8.04 22.80
CA GLY A 147 -9.46 9.09 23.39
C GLY A 147 -10.52 8.58 24.36
N SER A 148 -10.90 7.29 24.27
CA SER A 148 -12.02 6.72 25.04
C SER A 148 -11.66 5.52 25.92
N GLY A 149 -10.41 5.03 25.87
CA GLY A 149 -9.99 3.87 26.65
C GLY A 149 -10.59 2.55 26.17
N ASN A 150 -10.95 2.46 24.89
CA ASN A 150 -11.45 1.21 24.31
C ASN A 150 -10.33 0.21 24.10
N ASP A 151 -10.65 -1.08 24.03
CA ASP A 151 -9.72 -2.08 23.55
C ASP A 151 -9.23 -1.74 22.13
N CYS A 152 -7.92 -1.75 21.93
CA CYS A 152 -7.31 -1.53 20.63
C CYS A 152 -7.11 -2.86 19.92
N TYR A 153 -7.76 -3.03 18.78
CA TYR A 153 -7.52 -4.13 17.86
C TYR A 153 -6.63 -3.61 16.73
N LEU A 154 -5.42 -4.13 16.63
CA LEU A 154 -4.42 -3.70 15.65
C LEU A 154 -4.09 -4.84 14.70
N GLU A 155 -4.13 -4.54 13.41
CA GLU A 155 -3.87 -5.50 12.33
C GLU A 155 -2.71 -5.01 11.47
N TYR A 156 -1.63 -5.81 11.45
CA TYR A 156 -0.48 -5.58 10.56
C TYR A 156 0.31 -6.88 10.40
N PRO A 157 0.95 -7.17 9.24
CA PRO A 157 1.83 -8.32 9.10
C PRO A 157 2.93 -8.33 10.18
N GLY A 158 3.12 -9.48 10.85
CA GLY A 158 4.13 -9.62 11.90
C GLY A 158 3.85 -8.90 13.21
N ILE A 159 2.66 -8.34 13.42
CA ILE A 159 2.28 -7.59 14.63
C ILE A 159 2.43 -8.38 15.91
N THR A 160 2.37 -9.71 15.84
CA THR A 160 2.53 -10.60 17.00
C THR A 160 3.95 -10.59 17.57
N GLU A 161 4.94 -10.14 16.80
CA GLU A 161 6.34 -10.00 17.20
C GLU A 161 6.67 -8.59 17.70
N ALA A 162 5.77 -7.64 17.49
CA ALA A 162 5.97 -6.23 17.83
C ALA A 162 6.08 -6.00 19.35
N ILE A 163 6.79 -4.95 19.70
CA ILE A 163 6.88 -4.44 21.06
C ILE A 163 5.86 -3.30 21.22
N ILE A 164 4.91 -3.50 22.14
CA ILE A 164 3.94 -2.47 22.51
C ILE A 164 4.33 -1.89 23.87
N THR A 165 4.40 -0.58 23.96
CA THR A 165 4.68 0.13 25.21
C THR A 165 3.68 1.27 25.47
N ASP A 166 3.44 1.57 26.74
CA ASP A 166 2.70 2.76 27.16
C ASP A 166 3.61 4.03 27.14
N ALA A 167 3.07 5.19 27.49
CA ALA A 167 3.78 6.45 27.54
C ALA A 167 4.96 6.47 28.54
N ASN A 168 4.96 5.58 29.53
CA ASN A 168 6.02 5.44 30.55
C ASN A 168 7.11 4.43 30.11
N GLY A 169 6.95 3.80 28.95
CA GLY A 169 7.85 2.74 28.45
C GLY A 169 7.58 1.35 29.05
N ASN A 170 6.48 1.16 29.77
CA ASN A 170 6.11 -0.16 30.27
C ASN A 170 5.61 -1.03 29.11
N LYS A 171 6.12 -2.25 29.02
CA LYS A 171 5.67 -3.21 28.00
C LYS A 171 4.24 -3.67 28.27
N ILE A 172 3.45 -3.75 27.22
CA ILE A 172 2.11 -4.31 27.20
C ILE A 172 2.18 -5.63 26.45
N THR A 173 1.70 -6.71 27.07
CA THR A 173 1.54 -8.00 26.40
C THR A 173 0.16 -8.05 25.76
N PRO A 174 0.04 -8.03 24.44
CA PRO A 174 -1.26 -8.10 23.80
C PRO A 174 -1.81 -9.53 23.79
N GLU A 175 -3.12 -9.64 23.68
CA GLU A 175 -3.79 -10.87 23.28
C GLU A 175 -3.61 -11.08 21.77
N VAL A 176 -3.16 -12.27 21.36
CA VAL A 176 -3.10 -12.64 19.94
C VAL A 176 -4.47 -13.13 19.50
N VAL A 177 -5.10 -12.39 18.60
CA VAL A 177 -6.44 -12.71 18.04
C VAL A 177 -6.31 -13.58 16.79
N SER A 178 -5.32 -13.29 15.95
CA SER A 178 -4.95 -14.10 14.78
C SER A 178 -3.48 -13.82 14.41
N GLU A 179 -2.98 -14.46 13.38
CA GLU A 179 -1.60 -14.31 12.89
C GLU A 179 -1.16 -12.82 12.71
N ASN A 180 -2.07 -11.99 12.23
CA ASN A 180 -1.78 -10.58 11.93
C ASN A 180 -2.65 -9.61 12.76
N VAL A 181 -3.31 -10.07 13.83
CA VAL A 181 -4.17 -9.23 14.67
C VAL A 181 -3.86 -9.43 16.13
N VAL A 182 -3.60 -8.34 16.82
CA VAL A 182 -3.47 -8.31 18.28
C VAL A 182 -4.51 -7.39 18.90
N LYS A 183 -4.82 -7.63 20.15
CA LYS A 183 -5.72 -6.84 20.99
C LYS A 183 -5.02 -6.46 22.29
N PHE A 184 -5.17 -5.22 22.73
CA PHE A 184 -4.70 -4.78 24.05
C PHE A 184 -5.63 -3.72 24.64
N PRO A 185 -5.76 -3.67 25.98
CA PRO A 185 -6.56 -2.65 26.66
C PRO A 185 -5.87 -1.30 26.58
N THR A 186 -6.65 -0.25 26.47
CA THR A 186 -6.14 1.13 26.54
C THR A 186 -6.84 1.92 27.64
N GLU A 187 -6.20 3.01 28.07
CA GLU A 187 -6.77 3.97 29.02
C GLU A 187 -7.26 5.23 28.30
N VAL A 188 -8.20 5.95 28.91
CA VAL A 188 -8.66 7.25 28.38
C VAL A 188 -7.48 8.22 28.29
N ASN A 189 -7.26 8.79 27.12
CA ASN A 189 -6.10 9.63 26.77
C ASN A 189 -4.75 8.92 26.87
N GLY A 190 -4.73 7.59 26.97
CA GLY A 190 -3.50 6.79 26.94
C GLY A 190 -2.79 6.88 25.61
N GLU A 191 -1.45 6.91 25.64
CA GLU A 191 -0.58 6.93 24.48
C GLU A 191 0.26 5.66 24.45
N TYR A 192 0.38 5.07 23.26
CA TYR A 192 1.03 3.79 23.04
C TYR A 192 1.95 3.87 21.84
N LYS A 193 3.05 3.12 21.92
CA LYS A 193 3.97 2.91 20.81
C LYS A 193 3.97 1.45 20.42
N VAL A 194 4.07 1.19 19.13
CA VAL A 194 4.25 -0.14 18.55
C VAL A 194 5.44 -0.07 17.62
N GLU A 195 6.43 -0.92 17.84
CA GLU A 195 7.68 -0.95 17.09
C GLU A 195 8.27 -2.37 17.07
N GLY A 196 9.32 -2.58 16.29
CA GLY A 196 9.98 -3.89 16.21
C GLY A 196 9.18 -4.93 15.41
N MET A 197 8.27 -4.50 14.53
CA MET A 197 7.67 -5.40 13.55
C MET A 197 8.78 -5.94 12.63
N PRO A 198 8.74 -7.24 12.26
CA PRO A 198 9.67 -7.77 11.28
C PRO A 198 9.49 -7.05 9.94
N MET A 199 10.59 -6.84 9.22
CA MET A 199 10.51 -6.35 7.84
C MET A 199 9.73 -7.34 6.98
N GLU A 200 8.84 -6.84 6.16
CA GLU A 200 8.11 -7.68 5.22
C GLU A 200 9.05 -8.24 4.15
N LYS A 201 8.79 -9.49 3.74
CA LYS A 201 9.57 -10.11 2.66
C LYS A 201 9.23 -9.43 1.33
N PRO A 202 10.23 -9.27 0.43
CA PRO A 202 9.97 -8.74 -0.90
C PRO A 202 8.88 -9.52 -1.63
N GLU A 203 8.01 -8.79 -2.30
CA GLU A 203 7.04 -9.37 -3.21
C GLU A 203 7.74 -9.99 -4.43
N LYS A 204 7.01 -10.79 -5.18
CA LYS A 204 7.55 -11.35 -6.43
C LYS A 204 7.77 -10.23 -7.45
N VAL A 205 8.97 -10.21 -8.06
CA VAL A 205 9.28 -9.32 -9.19
C VAL A 205 8.26 -9.54 -10.32
N ASN A 206 7.75 -8.46 -10.87
CA ASN A 206 6.82 -8.47 -11.99
C ASN A 206 7.24 -7.46 -13.08
N GLY A 207 6.64 -7.60 -14.26
CA GLY A 207 6.88 -6.66 -15.36
C GLY A 207 8.27 -6.75 -15.98
N LEU A 208 9.04 -7.84 -15.74
CA LEU A 208 10.33 -8.05 -16.36
C LEU A 208 10.20 -8.04 -17.89
N LYS A 209 11.01 -7.21 -18.53
CA LYS A 209 11.15 -7.10 -19.97
C LYS A 209 12.64 -7.21 -20.32
N ALA A 210 12.95 -8.03 -21.29
CA ALA A 210 14.28 -8.16 -21.85
C ALA A 210 14.26 -7.67 -23.31
N LEU A 211 15.13 -6.74 -23.63
CA LEU A 211 15.32 -6.22 -24.99
C LEU A 211 16.75 -6.48 -25.43
N ARG A 212 16.92 -7.24 -26.49
CA ARG A 212 18.23 -7.44 -27.09
C ARG A 212 18.65 -6.18 -27.84
N ASN A 213 19.85 -5.72 -27.54
CA ASN A 213 20.47 -4.58 -28.23
C ASN A 213 21.13 -5.03 -29.53
N GLY A 214 21.55 -4.11 -30.37
CA GLY A 214 22.23 -4.41 -31.63
C GLY A 214 23.67 -4.87 -31.46
N ASP A 215 24.17 -5.05 -30.25
CA ASP A 215 25.44 -5.58 -29.84
C ASP A 215 25.25 -6.89 -29.04
N ASN A 216 26.28 -7.37 -28.37
CA ASN A 216 26.21 -8.57 -27.53
C ASN A 216 25.59 -8.28 -26.15
N SER A 217 24.61 -7.39 -26.06
CA SER A 217 23.99 -7.04 -24.79
C SER A 217 22.47 -7.21 -24.80
N VAL A 218 21.91 -7.36 -23.59
CA VAL A 218 20.46 -7.38 -23.32
C VAL A 218 20.14 -6.38 -22.23
N SER A 219 19.26 -5.45 -22.54
CA SER A 219 18.70 -4.53 -21.54
C SER A 219 17.53 -5.18 -20.83
N LEU A 220 17.59 -5.22 -19.52
CA LEU A 220 16.53 -5.72 -18.63
C LEU A 220 15.88 -4.55 -17.92
N LYS A 221 14.55 -4.56 -17.79
CA LYS A 221 13.78 -3.64 -16.97
C LYS A 221 12.65 -4.41 -16.29
N TRP A 222 12.36 -4.04 -15.05
CA TRP A 222 11.25 -4.60 -14.29
C TRP A 222 10.53 -3.52 -13.45
N ASN A 223 9.41 -3.87 -12.87
CA ASN A 223 8.70 -2.95 -11.98
C ASN A 223 9.35 -2.95 -10.60
N LYS A 224 9.35 -1.81 -9.94
CA LYS A 224 9.76 -1.72 -8.53
C LYS A 224 8.92 -2.68 -7.70
N THR A 225 9.59 -3.38 -6.78
CA THR A 225 8.98 -4.40 -5.93
C THR A 225 8.95 -3.91 -4.50
N LYS A 226 7.79 -3.97 -3.84
CA LYS A 226 7.67 -3.62 -2.43
C LYS A 226 8.61 -4.44 -1.57
N PHE A 227 9.15 -3.82 -0.54
CA PHE A 227 10.06 -4.41 0.45
C PHE A 227 11.39 -4.92 -0.12
N ALA A 228 11.70 -4.65 -1.40
CA ALA A 228 12.97 -5.02 -1.98
C ALA A 228 14.04 -3.97 -1.67
N GLU A 229 15.16 -4.42 -1.08
CA GLU A 229 16.34 -3.56 -0.85
C GLU A 229 17.30 -3.57 -2.05
N GLY A 230 17.19 -4.55 -2.93
CA GLY A 230 17.97 -4.73 -4.15
C GLY A 230 17.50 -5.97 -4.90
N TYR A 231 18.11 -6.20 -6.04
CA TYR A 231 17.75 -7.30 -6.93
C TYR A 231 19.00 -8.09 -7.34
N ASP A 232 18.87 -9.39 -7.30
CA ASP A 232 19.86 -10.28 -7.89
C ASP A 232 19.40 -10.69 -9.30
N VAL A 233 20.27 -10.54 -10.28
CA VAL A 233 19.95 -10.86 -11.67
C VAL A 233 20.59 -12.18 -12.05
N TYR A 234 19.76 -13.11 -12.49
CA TYR A 234 20.18 -14.41 -12.97
C TYR A 234 19.93 -14.53 -14.46
N ARG A 235 20.82 -15.21 -15.16
CA ARG A 235 20.70 -15.57 -16.57
C ARG A 235 20.76 -17.08 -16.73
N LYS A 236 19.96 -17.62 -17.63
CA LYS A 236 20.00 -19.02 -18.04
C LYS A 236 20.18 -19.14 -19.56
N GLY A 237 21.21 -19.78 -19.99
CA GLY A 237 21.41 -20.24 -21.35
C GLY A 237 20.99 -21.71 -21.53
N GLU A 238 21.87 -22.59 -22.00
CA GLU A 238 21.61 -24.03 -22.14
C GLU A 238 21.68 -24.80 -20.80
N GLY A 239 22.29 -24.23 -19.75
CA GLY A 239 22.47 -24.83 -18.43
C GLY A 239 21.43 -24.36 -17.37
N ASP A 240 21.85 -24.27 -16.13
CA ASP A 240 21.10 -23.74 -15.04
C ASP A 240 21.16 -22.20 -14.97
N PHE A 241 20.37 -21.57 -14.10
CA PHE A 241 20.47 -20.14 -13.84
C PHE A 241 21.81 -19.79 -13.18
N GLU A 242 22.51 -18.81 -13.72
CA GLU A 242 23.75 -18.25 -13.18
C GLU A 242 23.51 -16.83 -12.70
N LEU A 243 24.01 -16.50 -11.50
CA LEU A 243 23.99 -15.13 -10.98
C LEU A 243 24.95 -14.27 -11.82
N ILE A 244 24.44 -13.22 -12.45
CA ILE A 244 25.22 -12.29 -13.27
C ILE A 244 25.36 -10.89 -12.69
N ALA A 245 24.51 -10.52 -11.73
CA ALA A 245 24.62 -9.32 -10.91
C ALA A 245 23.96 -9.53 -9.56
N GLU A 246 24.55 -8.95 -8.53
CA GLU A 246 24.09 -9.01 -7.13
C GLU A 246 23.80 -7.59 -6.63
N ASP A 247 22.74 -7.45 -5.82
CA ASP A 247 22.38 -6.20 -5.13
C ASP A 247 22.20 -4.98 -6.05
N VAL A 248 21.58 -5.18 -7.22
CA VAL A 248 21.26 -4.10 -8.15
C VAL A 248 20.20 -3.20 -7.52
N LYS A 249 20.51 -1.91 -7.37
CA LYS A 249 19.64 -0.93 -6.67
C LYS A 249 18.62 -0.22 -7.56
N THR A 250 18.60 -0.56 -8.84
CA THR A 250 17.69 0.03 -9.83
C THR A 250 16.81 -1.04 -10.47
N GLU A 251 15.71 -0.65 -11.06
CA GLU A 251 14.80 -1.53 -11.77
C GLU A 251 15.24 -1.80 -13.24
N GLU A 252 16.53 -1.65 -13.48
CA GLU A 252 17.14 -1.92 -14.80
C GLU A 252 18.55 -2.46 -14.66
N PHE A 253 18.96 -3.30 -15.62
CA PHE A 253 20.31 -3.87 -15.72
C PHE A 253 20.65 -4.12 -17.18
N ILE A 254 21.92 -4.01 -17.55
CA ILE A 254 22.42 -4.36 -18.88
C ILE A 254 23.36 -5.54 -18.77
N ASP A 255 22.93 -6.68 -19.31
CA ASP A 255 23.80 -7.84 -19.48
C ASP A 255 24.66 -7.64 -20.74
N GLU A 256 25.92 -7.23 -20.56
CA GLU A 256 26.87 -6.97 -21.65
C GLU A 256 27.49 -8.24 -22.23
N ASN A 257 27.23 -9.39 -21.63
CA ASN A 257 27.81 -10.69 -22.01
C ASN A 257 26.74 -11.67 -22.53
N ALA A 258 25.81 -11.20 -23.35
CA ALA A 258 24.76 -12.01 -23.97
C ALA A 258 24.93 -12.12 -25.49
N PRO A 259 25.75 -13.06 -26.00
CA PRO A 259 26.04 -13.22 -27.42
C PRO A 259 24.79 -13.30 -28.30
N LEU A 260 24.83 -12.70 -29.49
CA LEU A 260 23.66 -12.52 -30.37
C LEU A 260 23.05 -13.84 -30.87
N ASN A 261 23.84 -14.92 -30.95
CA ASN A 261 23.40 -16.19 -31.51
C ASN A 261 22.76 -17.13 -30.47
N ASP A 262 22.71 -16.74 -29.20
CA ASP A 262 22.19 -17.56 -28.10
C ASP A 262 20.85 -17.07 -27.62
N SER A 263 20.05 -17.97 -27.05
CA SER A 263 18.80 -17.68 -26.38
C SER A 263 19.00 -17.71 -24.87
N TYR A 264 18.50 -16.70 -24.17
CA TYR A 264 18.62 -16.58 -22.73
C TYR A 264 17.24 -16.37 -22.06
N SER A 265 17.12 -16.85 -20.82
CA SER A 265 16.04 -16.52 -19.88
C SER A 265 16.62 -15.76 -18.68
N TYR A 266 15.85 -14.85 -18.15
CA TYR A 266 16.22 -14.03 -16.98
C TYR A 266 15.19 -14.15 -15.87
#